data_a665ca41ecee8e24347e104924c13d98
#
_entry.id   a665ca41ecee8e24347e104924c13d98
#
_cell.length_a   1.000
_cell.length_b   1.000
_cell.length_c   1.000
_cell.angle_alpha   90.00
_cell.angle_beta   90.00
_cell.angle_gamma   90.00
#
_symmetry.space_group_name_H-M   'P 1'
#
loop_
_entity.id
_entity.type
_entity.pdbx_description
1 polymer ?
#
loop_
_entity_poly.entity_id
_entity_poly.type
_entity_poly.pdbx_seq_one_letter_code
_entity_poly.pdbx_strand_id
1 'polypeptide(L)'
;MYKLPIENLDLNRIDIFEELVKATESLGILKGTLNKLPNPNIILNVITLKEAKESSEIENIITTYDELYKEMILKDKSNLNAKEVLNYKSAINLGNHLVQEKNMITTNMINEIHHLIEPNKGDIRKQGGTVIMNTRTGEILHIPPQNYEEIIEYLKNLEEFINLENKINPLIKMALIHLQFEMIHPYYDGNGRTGRVLNLMYLKLSDKLDTPILYLSKYIIENRNEYYNLLNKAGKSEKNILEFIIYMLKAIEKTSKYTLTLIDNIIDAMENTKKTLKDKLPKIYSKDLLELLFFEFYTKNEYIRTKLNISRQTATSYLKQLEEVGILSSEKIGKEIIYKNISLFKIAEN
;
A
#
# COMPACT_ATOMS: atom_id res chain seq x y z
N MET A 1 22.78 17.31 3.53
CA MET A 1 21.67 16.72 2.75
C MET A 1 21.44 17.56 1.50
N TYR A 2 21.04 16.97 0.36
CA TYR A 2 20.78 17.71 -0.88
C TYR A 2 19.38 18.35 -0.82
N LYS A 3 19.22 19.51 -1.48
CA LYS A 3 17.90 20.07 -1.82
C LYS A 3 17.50 19.63 -3.21
N LEU A 4 16.21 19.46 -3.44
CA LEU A 4 15.67 19.09 -4.75
C LEU A 4 15.29 20.34 -5.56
N PRO A 5 15.49 20.33 -6.89
CA PRO A 5 16.19 19.31 -7.66
C PRO A 5 17.69 19.29 -7.39
N ILE A 6 18.32 18.12 -7.48
CA ILE A 6 19.77 18.00 -7.32
C ILE A 6 20.43 18.51 -8.60
N GLU A 7 21.22 19.56 -8.50
CA GLU A 7 21.98 20.11 -9.63
C GLU A 7 23.00 19.09 -10.14
N ASN A 8 23.16 19.01 -11.45
CA ASN A 8 24.13 18.16 -12.16
C ASN A 8 23.94 16.64 -12.01
N LEU A 9 22.82 16.15 -11.45
CA LEU A 9 22.54 14.72 -11.42
C LEU A 9 22.29 14.20 -12.85
N ASP A 10 23.18 13.33 -13.36
CA ASP A 10 23.07 12.77 -14.72
C ASP A 10 21.97 11.70 -14.79
N LEU A 11 20.75 12.13 -15.07
CA LEU A 11 19.58 11.26 -15.25
C LEU A 11 19.47 10.65 -16.65
N ASN A 12 20.39 11.00 -17.58
CA ASN A 12 20.37 10.53 -18.98
C ASN A 12 21.21 9.25 -19.19
N ARG A 13 21.63 8.59 -18.14
CA ARG A 13 22.41 7.36 -18.21
C ARG A 13 21.58 6.24 -18.84
N ILE A 14 22.26 5.40 -19.63
CA ILE A 14 21.61 4.30 -20.37
C ILE A 14 20.96 3.28 -19.43
N ASP A 15 21.59 2.96 -18.32
CA ASP A 15 21.07 2.01 -17.32
C ASP A 15 19.78 2.52 -16.63
N ILE A 16 19.68 3.83 -16.37
CA ILE A 16 18.44 4.45 -15.86
C ILE A 16 17.35 4.39 -16.93
N PHE A 17 17.69 4.71 -18.18
CA PHE A 17 16.74 4.70 -19.28
C PHE A 17 16.18 3.30 -19.53
N GLU A 18 17.01 2.27 -19.52
CA GLU A 18 16.58 0.88 -19.68
C GLU A 18 15.56 0.45 -18.58
N GLU A 19 15.84 0.76 -17.31
CA GLU A 19 14.92 0.43 -16.21
C GLU A 19 13.67 1.31 -16.24
N LEU A 20 13.79 2.56 -16.65
CA LEU A 20 12.65 3.48 -16.80
C LEU A 20 11.65 2.99 -17.86
N VAL A 21 12.13 2.48 -18.99
CA VAL A 21 11.27 1.91 -20.05
C VAL A 21 10.50 0.71 -19.49
N LYS A 22 11.17 -0.24 -18.83
CA LYS A 22 10.53 -1.42 -18.23
C LYS A 22 9.49 -1.06 -17.16
N ALA A 23 9.83 -0.10 -16.28
CA ALA A 23 8.93 0.39 -15.24
C ALA A 23 7.70 1.08 -15.83
N THR A 24 7.89 1.95 -16.82
CA THR A 24 6.81 2.69 -17.47
C THR A 24 5.86 1.76 -18.22
N GLU A 25 6.39 0.78 -18.96
CA GLU A 25 5.59 -0.23 -19.69
C GLU A 25 4.74 -1.04 -18.70
N SER A 26 5.38 -1.61 -17.67
CA SER A 26 4.69 -2.49 -16.71
C SER A 26 3.61 -1.74 -15.91
N LEU A 27 3.91 -0.51 -15.49
CA LEU A 27 2.94 0.33 -14.78
C LEU A 27 1.79 0.77 -15.69
N GLY A 28 2.06 1.08 -16.95
CA GLY A 28 1.05 1.42 -17.96
C GLY A 28 0.09 0.27 -18.23
N ILE A 29 0.58 -0.96 -18.32
CA ILE A 29 -0.25 -2.17 -18.45
C ILE A 29 -1.13 -2.34 -17.21
N LEU A 30 -0.56 -2.17 -16.01
CA LEU A 30 -1.31 -2.25 -14.75
C LEU A 30 -2.44 -1.23 -14.68
N LYS A 31 -2.17 0.05 -14.98
CA LYS A 31 -3.17 1.12 -15.05
C LYS A 31 -4.30 0.76 -16.04
N GLY A 32 -3.93 0.31 -17.25
CA GLY A 32 -4.90 -0.06 -18.29
C GLY A 32 -5.76 -1.28 -17.95
N THR A 33 -5.22 -2.26 -17.21
CA THR A 33 -5.96 -3.46 -16.79
C THR A 33 -7.08 -3.12 -15.83
N LEU A 34 -6.83 -2.26 -14.84
CA LEU A 34 -7.85 -1.87 -13.86
C LEU A 34 -9.04 -1.17 -14.48
N ASN A 35 -8.80 -0.31 -15.46
CA ASN A 35 -9.86 0.44 -16.13
C ASN A 35 -10.83 -0.45 -16.92
N LYS A 36 -10.48 -1.72 -17.12
CA LYS A 36 -11.33 -2.72 -17.78
C LYS A 36 -12.13 -3.58 -16.80
N LEU A 37 -11.87 -3.51 -15.52
CA LEU A 37 -12.55 -4.33 -14.53
C LEU A 37 -13.95 -3.80 -14.22
N PRO A 38 -14.98 -4.68 -14.16
CA PRO A 38 -16.34 -4.28 -13.84
C PRO A 38 -16.48 -3.64 -12.44
N ASN A 39 -15.69 -4.09 -11.49
CA ASN A 39 -15.64 -3.54 -10.11
C ASN A 39 -14.20 -3.51 -9.61
N PRO A 40 -13.44 -2.46 -9.89
CA PRO A 40 -12.04 -2.34 -9.47
C PRO A 40 -11.87 -2.28 -7.94
N ASN A 41 -12.93 -1.95 -7.18
CA ASN A 41 -12.85 -1.84 -5.73
C ASN A 41 -12.54 -3.18 -5.04
N ILE A 42 -12.91 -4.32 -5.64
CA ILE A 42 -12.57 -5.65 -5.14
C ILE A 42 -11.04 -5.79 -5.11
N ILE A 43 -10.41 -5.51 -6.24
CA ILE A 43 -8.95 -5.59 -6.40
C ILE A 43 -8.24 -4.58 -5.48
N LEU A 44 -8.74 -3.34 -5.47
CA LEU A 44 -8.19 -2.28 -4.64
C LEU A 44 -8.15 -2.67 -3.15
N ASN A 45 -9.23 -3.26 -2.65
CA ASN A 45 -9.32 -3.66 -1.24
C ASN A 45 -8.28 -4.74 -0.88
N VAL A 46 -8.08 -5.72 -1.76
CA VAL A 46 -7.08 -6.78 -1.56
C VAL A 46 -5.66 -6.22 -1.61
N ILE A 47 -5.35 -5.43 -2.64
CA ILE A 47 -3.99 -4.90 -2.85
C ILE A 47 -3.60 -3.91 -1.74
N THR A 48 -4.49 -2.99 -1.37
CA THR A 48 -4.19 -2.04 -0.30
C THR A 48 -3.98 -2.71 1.06
N LEU A 49 -4.65 -3.84 1.31
CA LEU A 49 -4.42 -4.60 2.54
C LEU A 49 -3.08 -5.36 2.50
N LYS A 50 -2.72 -5.94 1.34
CA LYS A 50 -1.39 -6.57 1.17
C LYS A 50 -0.27 -5.54 1.32
N GLU A 51 -0.40 -4.38 0.68
CA GLU A 51 0.55 -3.27 0.81
C GLU A 51 0.67 -2.83 2.28
N ALA A 52 -0.46 -2.66 2.97
CA ALA A 52 -0.47 -2.25 4.37
C ALA A 52 0.23 -3.25 5.29
N LYS A 53 -0.03 -4.54 5.07
CA LYS A 53 0.61 -5.60 5.86
C LYS A 53 2.12 -5.63 5.66
N GLU A 54 2.59 -5.71 4.42
CA GLU A 54 4.02 -5.81 4.14
C GLU A 54 4.78 -4.51 4.44
N SER A 55 4.17 -3.35 4.20
CA SER A 55 4.73 -2.07 4.60
C SER A 55 4.97 -1.98 6.11
N SER A 56 4.05 -2.53 6.89
CA SER A 56 4.18 -2.59 8.36
C SER A 56 5.22 -3.64 8.78
N GLU A 57 5.30 -4.76 8.06
CA GLU A 57 6.29 -5.82 8.33
C GLU A 57 7.73 -5.37 8.04
N ILE A 58 7.96 -4.46 7.09
CA ILE A 58 9.24 -3.78 6.88
C ILE A 58 9.71 -3.11 8.19
N GLU A 59 8.78 -2.55 8.98
CA GLU A 59 9.04 -1.90 10.26
C GLU A 59 8.92 -2.86 11.47
N ASN A 60 8.95 -4.20 11.23
CA ASN A 60 8.82 -5.27 12.22
C ASN A 60 7.45 -5.32 12.95
N ILE A 61 6.40 -4.73 12.38
CA ILE A 61 5.02 -4.87 12.85
C ILE A 61 4.43 -6.12 12.17
N ILE A 62 4.53 -7.26 12.84
CA ILE A 62 4.17 -8.56 12.28
C ILE A 62 2.72 -8.89 12.66
N THR A 63 1.91 -9.26 11.66
CA THR A 63 0.55 -9.73 11.82
C THR A 63 0.17 -10.71 10.70
N THR A 64 -0.85 -11.51 10.93
CA THR A 64 -1.38 -12.43 9.92
C THR A 64 -2.63 -11.85 9.25
N TYR A 65 -2.96 -12.32 8.06
CA TYR A 65 -4.23 -11.93 7.42
C TYR A 65 -5.44 -12.29 8.28
N ASP A 66 -5.38 -13.42 8.97
CA ASP A 66 -6.42 -13.85 9.88
C ASP A 66 -6.67 -12.86 11.02
N GLU A 67 -5.61 -12.38 11.66
CA GLU A 67 -5.69 -11.35 12.72
C GLU A 67 -6.23 -10.03 12.18
N LEU A 68 -5.78 -9.59 11.00
CA LEU A 68 -6.26 -8.38 10.36
C LEU A 68 -7.77 -8.42 10.11
N TYR A 69 -8.27 -9.55 9.58
CA TYR A 69 -9.68 -9.69 9.28
C TYR A 69 -10.53 -9.85 10.54
N LYS A 70 -10.03 -10.56 11.54
CA LYS A 70 -10.70 -10.63 12.83
C LYS A 70 -10.85 -9.25 13.44
N GLU A 71 -9.80 -8.42 13.43
CA GLU A 71 -9.85 -7.04 13.90
C GLU A 71 -10.88 -6.19 13.13
N MET A 72 -10.91 -6.30 11.79
CA MET A 72 -11.87 -5.58 10.95
C MET A 72 -13.33 -5.93 11.26
N ILE A 73 -13.63 -7.21 11.54
CA ILE A 73 -14.99 -7.69 11.74
C ILE A 73 -15.45 -7.53 13.19
N LEU A 74 -14.60 -7.90 14.13
CA LEU A 74 -14.95 -7.95 15.55
C LEU A 74 -14.77 -6.60 16.22
N LYS A 75 -13.98 -5.71 15.60
CA LYS A 75 -13.58 -4.43 16.22
C LYS A 75 -12.99 -4.62 17.61
N ASP A 76 -12.38 -5.79 17.82
CA ASP A 76 -11.69 -6.13 19.07
C ASP A 76 -10.37 -5.38 19.10
N LYS A 77 -10.29 -4.29 19.83
CA LYS A 77 -9.13 -3.39 19.91
C LYS A 77 -7.90 -4.00 20.60
N SER A 78 -7.87 -5.32 20.79
CA SER A 78 -6.81 -6.01 21.55
C SER A 78 -5.52 -6.24 20.73
N ASN A 79 -5.60 -6.36 19.41
CA ASN A 79 -4.44 -6.59 18.57
C ASN A 79 -3.86 -5.25 18.03
N LEU A 80 -2.83 -4.75 18.71
CA LEU A 80 -2.18 -3.47 18.35
C LEU A 80 -1.53 -3.52 16.95
N ASN A 81 -0.86 -4.63 16.61
CA ASN A 81 -0.23 -4.77 15.29
C ASN A 81 -1.26 -4.75 14.15
N ALA A 82 -2.36 -5.49 14.31
CA ALA A 82 -3.43 -5.47 13.32
C ALA A 82 -4.03 -4.07 13.16
N LYS A 83 -4.21 -3.34 14.27
CA LYS A 83 -4.70 -1.96 14.24
C LYS A 83 -3.74 -1.02 13.49
N GLU A 84 -2.43 -1.13 13.69
CA GLU A 84 -1.45 -0.32 12.97
C GLU A 84 -1.47 -0.59 11.46
N VAL A 85 -1.62 -1.85 11.04
CA VAL A 85 -1.79 -2.19 9.62
C VAL A 85 -3.08 -1.60 9.05
N LEU A 86 -4.19 -1.63 9.79
CA LEU A 86 -5.45 -1.04 9.36
C LEU A 86 -5.40 0.49 9.32
N ASN A 87 -4.66 1.12 10.23
CA ASN A 87 -4.37 2.55 10.18
C ASN A 87 -3.61 2.92 8.90
N TYR A 88 -2.62 2.13 8.53
CA TYR A 88 -1.88 2.34 7.28
C TYR A 88 -2.78 2.19 6.04
N LYS A 89 -3.63 1.16 5.99
CA LYS A 89 -4.66 1.03 4.94
C LYS A 89 -5.55 2.27 4.85
N SER A 90 -5.96 2.80 6.00
CA SER A 90 -6.78 4.02 6.07
C SER A 90 -6.01 5.24 5.56
N ALA A 91 -4.71 5.33 5.87
CA ALA A 91 -3.83 6.39 5.40
C ALA A 91 -3.66 6.37 3.86
N ILE A 92 -3.53 5.18 3.24
CA ILE A 92 -3.52 5.06 1.76
C ILE A 92 -4.82 5.63 1.18
N ASN A 93 -5.97 5.26 1.72
CA ASN A 93 -7.27 5.72 1.23
C ASN A 93 -7.44 7.24 1.39
N LEU A 94 -7.04 7.79 2.54
CA LEU A 94 -7.06 9.24 2.77
C LEU A 94 -6.14 9.96 1.78
N GLY A 95 -4.90 9.51 1.59
CA GLY A 95 -3.95 10.10 0.66
C GLY A 95 -4.49 10.12 -0.78
N ASN A 96 -5.09 9.02 -1.22
CA ASN A 96 -5.75 8.94 -2.52
C ASN A 96 -6.89 9.95 -2.68
N HIS A 97 -7.72 10.13 -1.63
CA HIS A 97 -8.83 11.09 -1.61
C HIS A 97 -8.32 12.53 -1.62
N LEU A 98 -7.36 12.88 -0.77
CA LEU A 98 -6.79 14.23 -0.67
C LEU A 98 -6.17 14.69 -1.99
N VAL A 99 -5.41 13.82 -2.67
CA VAL A 99 -4.83 14.15 -3.98
C VAL A 99 -5.91 14.34 -5.02
N GLN A 100 -6.96 13.51 -5.02
CA GLN A 100 -8.08 13.64 -5.96
C GLN A 100 -8.84 14.96 -5.78
N GLU A 101 -8.99 15.42 -4.54
CA GLU A 101 -9.73 16.64 -4.21
C GLU A 101 -8.91 17.90 -4.49
N LYS A 102 -7.63 17.89 -4.08
CA LYS A 102 -6.79 19.09 -4.07
C LYS A 102 -5.85 19.22 -5.26
N ASN A 103 -5.60 18.14 -6.01
CA ASN A 103 -4.65 18.08 -7.12
C ASN A 103 -3.26 18.63 -6.78
N MET A 104 -2.82 18.41 -5.56
CA MET A 104 -1.49 18.77 -5.03
C MET A 104 -1.17 17.88 -3.82
N ILE A 105 0.10 17.91 -3.39
CA ILE A 105 0.55 17.29 -2.14
C ILE A 105 1.24 18.37 -1.30
N THR A 106 0.76 18.56 -0.07
CA THR A 106 1.34 19.53 0.88
C THR A 106 1.87 18.83 2.13
N THR A 107 2.75 19.51 2.84
CA THR A 107 3.25 19.05 4.15
C THR A 107 2.12 18.78 5.13
N ASN A 108 1.05 19.58 5.11
CA ASN A 108 -0.13 19.35 5.95
C ASN A 108 -0.83 18.04 5.60
N MET A 109 -0.98 17.69 4.31
CA MET A 109 -1.54 16.41 3.89
C MET A 109 -0.64 15.24 4.34
N ILE A 110 0.67 15.39 4.26
CA ILE A 110 1.62 14.38 4.76
C ILE A 110 1.46 14.22 6.28
N ASN A 111 1.28 15.30 7.04
CA ASN A 111 1.01 15.24 8.47
C ASN A 111 -0.32 14.54 8.78
N GLU A 112 -1.39 14.80 8.02
CA GLU A 112 -2.68 14.11 8.18
C GLU A 112 -2.54 12.59 7.94
N ILE A 113 -1.78 12.19 6.93
CA ILE A 113 -1.44 10.78 6.66
C ILE A 113 -0.67 10.17 7.83
N HIS A 114 0.38 10.85 8.28
CA HIS A 114 1.19 10.38 9.42
C HIS A 114 0.35 10.22 10.69
N HIS A 115 -0.54 11.15 11.01
CA HIS A 115 -1.43 11.04 12.17
C HIS A 115 -2.37 9.82 12.14
N LEU A 116 -2.76 9.36 10.95
CA LEU A 116 -3.50 8.10 10.84
C LEU A 116 -2.61 6.88 11.09
N ILE A 117 -1.37 6.91 10.59
CA ILE A 117 -0.41 5.82 10.76
C ILE A 117 0.01 5.72 12.24
N GLU A 118 0.36 6.84 12.86
CA GLU A 118 0.86 6.95 14.22
C GLU A 118 0.07 7.98 15.06
N PRO A 119 -1.16 7.66 15.46
CA PRO A 119 -2.05 8.64 16.10
C PRO A 119 -1.54 9.15 17.47
N ASN A 120 -0.57 8.46 18.09
CA ASN A 120 -0.06 8.77 19.42
C ASN A 120 1.39 9.30 19.43
N LYS A 121 2.03 9.50 18.28
CA LYS A 121 3.46 9.84 18.18
C LYS A 121 3.75 11.33 17.93
N GLY A 122 2.71 12.15 17.83
CA GLY A 122 2.84 13.60 17.69
C GLY A 122 3.17 14.07 16.26
N ASP A 123 3.46 15.35 16.17
CA ASP A 123 3.77 16.06 14.94
C ASP A 123 5.25 15.92 14.53
N ILE A 124 5.67 16.75 13.57
CA ILE A 124 7.07 16.90 13.19
C ILE A 124 7.93 17.09 14.43
N ARG A 125 9.01 16.30 14.52
CA ARG A 125 9.91 16.31 15.68
C ARG A 125 10.57 17.67 15.89
N LYS A 126 10.59 18.10 17.14
CA LYS A 126 11.17 19.39 17.56
C LYS A 126 12.50 19.21 18.29
N GLN A 127 12.78 18.01 18.78
CA GLN A 127 13.99 17.69 19.53
C GLN A 127 15.02 17.01 18.62
N GLY A 128 16.27 17.38 18.79
CA GLY A 128 17.40 16.72 18.17
C GLY A 128 17.74 15.38 18.80
N GLY A 129 18.82 14.74 18.32
CA GLY A 129 19.30 13.45 18.82
C GLY A 129 18.78 12.24 18.01
N THR A 130 17.91 12.45 17.02
CA THR A 130 17.47 11.37 16.13
C THR A 130 18.63 10.90 15.25
N VAL A 131 18.88 9.59 15.28
CA VAL A 131 19.83 8.91 14.40
C VAL A 131 19.18 7.66 13.82
N ILE A 132 19.45 7.37 12.57
CA ILE A 132 19.06 6.11 11.93
C ILE A 132 20.25 5.18 12.06
N MET A 133 20.08 4.06 12.77
CA MET A 133 21.17 3.11 13.02
C MET A 133 20.75 1.69 12.67
N ASN A 134 21.74 0.88 12.35
CA ASN A 134 21.57 -0.56 12.25
C ASN A 134 21.38 -1.14 13.64
N THR A 135 20.20 -1.62 13.97
CA THR A 135 19.85 -2.13 15.31
C THR A 135 20.68 -3.36 15.72
N ARG A 136 21.27 -4.11 14.76
CA ARG A 136 22.09 -5.27 15.03
C ARG A 136 23.56 -4.93 15.28
N THR A 137 24.09 -3.94 14.54
CA THR A 137 25.53 -3.59 14.61
C THR A 137 25.79 -2.33 15.44
N GLY A 138 24.77 -1.51 15.71
CA GLY A 138 24.91 -0.19 16.34
C GLY A 138 25.53 0.87 15.41
N GLU A 139 25.79 0.54 14.15
CA GLU A 139 26.36 1.49 13.18
C GLU A 139 25.37 2.58 12.85
N ILE A 140 25.79 3.86 12.93
CA ILE A 140 25.00 5.00 12.49
C ILE A 140 24.98 5.02 10.96
N LEU A 141 23.81 4.89 10.40
CA LEU A 141 23.58 4.84 8.96
C LEU A 141 23.35 6.23 8.37
N HIS A 142 22.53 7.02 9.04
CA HIS A 142 22.20 8.38 8.64
C HIS A 142 21.89 9.26 9.85
N ILE A 143 22.30 10.53 9.77
CA ILE A 143 21.94 11.57 10.75
C ILE A 143 21.04 12.57 10.01
N PRO A 144 19.72 12.52 10.24
CA PRO A 144 18.79 13.46 9.63
C PRO A 144 18.97 14.87 10.23
N PRO A 145 18.33 15.92 9.67
CA PRO A 145 18.34 17.27 10.23
C PRO A 145 17.99 17.25 11.73
N GLN A 146 18.73 18.00 12.55
CA GLN A 146 18.65 17.90 14.01
C GLN A 146 17.80 19.00 14.66
N ASN A 147 17.50 20.07 13.93
CA ASN A 147 16.66 21.16 14.44
C ASN A 147 15.37 21.31 13.62
N TYR A 148 14.35 21.83 14.27
CA TYR A 148 13.00 21.94 13.70
C TYR A 148 12.96 22.83 12.45
N GLU A 149 13.67 23.95 12.48
CA GLU A 149 13.69 24.92 11.38
C GLU A 149 14.27 24.29 10.11
N GLU A 150 15.35 23.54 10.26
CA GLU A 150 15.96 22.81 9.15
C GLU A 150 15.03 21.74 8.57
N ILE A 151 14.32 21.01 9.43
CA ILE A 151 13.31 20.00 9.00
C ILE A 151 12.23 20.69 8.17
N ILE A 152 11.69 21.81 8.65
CA ILE A 152 10.64 22.56 7.97
C ILE A 152 11.16 23.10 6.62
N GLU A 153 12.39 23.60 6.57
CA GLU A 153 13.01 24.09 5.33
C GLU A 153 13.11 22.97 4.28
N TYR A 154 13.54 21.77 4.67
CA TYR A 154 13.60 20.62 3.76
C TYR A 154 12.21 20.10 3.36
N LEU A 155 11.23 20.08 4.25
CA LEU A 155 9.85 19.71 3.93
C LEU A 155 9.25 20.72 2.93
N LYS A 156 9.49 22.01 3.12
CA LYS A 156 9.06 23.04 2.16
C LYS A 156 9.69 22.83 0.78
N ASN A 157 10.99 22.56 0.72
CA ASN A 157 11.68 22.25 -0.52
C ASN A 157 11.10 20.98 -1.18
N LEU A 158 10.78 19.94 -0.40
CA LEU A 158 10.15 18.71 -0.89
C LEU A 158 8.76 19.01 -1.46
N GLU A 159 7.94 19.79 -0.77
CA GLU A 159 6.59 20.20 -1.20
C GLU A 159 6.65 20.99 -2.51
N GLU A 160 7.54 21.96 -2.60
CA GLU A 160 7.78 22.73 -3.81
C GLU A 160 8.22 21.83 -4.98
N PHE A 161 9.16 20.92 -4.73
CA PHE A 161 9.62 19.98 -5.75
C PHE A 161 8.51 19.05 -6.22
N ILE A 162 7.68 18.51 -5.32
CA ILE A 162 6.56 17.63 -5.66
C ILE A 162 5.62 18.32 -6.65
N ASN A 163 5.22 19.56 -6.36
CA ASN A 163 4.20 20.28 -7.10
C ASN A 163 4.72 21.07 -8.31
N LEU A 164 6.05 21.22 -8.43
CA LEU A 164 6.67 21.92 -9.55
C LEU A 164 6.63 21.07 -10.83
N GLU A 165 6.12 21.64 -11.90
CA GLU A 165 6.31 21.06 -13.23
C GLU A 165 7.78 21.17 -13.64
N ASN A 166 8.40 20.05 -13.96
CA ASN A 166 9.76 19.98 -14.46
C ASN A 166 9.91 18.86 -15.51
N LYS A 167 11.08 18.77 -16.14
CA LYS A 167 11.37 17.80 -17.20
C LYS A 167 11.76 16.41 -16.67
N ILE A 168 11.83 16.22 -15.35
CA ILE A 168 12.19 14.94 -14.74
C ILE A 168 11.02 13.97 -14.92
N ASN A 169 11.33 12.77 -15.42
CA ASN A 169 10.30 11.72 -15.55
C ASN A 169 9.64 11.45 -14.20
N PRO A 170 8.29 11.33 -14.14
CA PRO A 170 7.57 11.14 -12.88
C PRO A 170 8.02 9.93 -12.05
N LEU A 171 8.45 8.82 -12.66
CA LEU A 171 8.93 7.66 -11.90
C LEU A 171 10.28 7.91 -11.24
N ILE A 172 11.18 8.63 -11.91
CA ILE A 172 12.44 9.10 -11.33
C ILE A 172 12.17 10.13 -10.24
N LYS A 173 11.26 11.06 -10.49
CA LYS A 173 10.85 12.08 -9.52
C LYS A 173 10.26 11.44 -8.26
N MET A 174 9.42 10.40 -8.39
CA MET A 174 8.94 9.63 -7.25
C MET A 174 10.09 9.04 -6.41
N ALA A 175 11.11 8.46 -7.05
CA ALA A 175 12.25 7.91 -6.33
C ALA A 175 13.03 8.99 -5.56
N LEU A 176 13.21 10.18 -6.15
CA LEU A 176 13.84 11.32 -5.48
C LEU A 176 13.00 11.87 -4.31
N ILE A 177 11.68 11.94 -4.48
CA ILE A 177 10.73 12.34 -3.41
C ILE A 177 10.85 11.38 -2.24
N HIS A 178 10.81 10.08 -2.51
CA HIS A 178 10.93 9.06 -1.48
C HIS A 178 12.26 9.14 -0.74
N LEU A 179 13.37 9.23 -1.48
CA LEU A 179 14.71 9.39 -0.91
C LEU A 179 14.79 10.63 -0.01
N GLN A 180 14.33 11.78 -0.50
CA GLN A 180 14.39 13.03 0.25
C GLN A 180 13.58 12.96 1.54
N PHE A 181 12.36 12.39 1.48
CA PHE A 181 11.51 12.22 2.65
C PHE A 181 12.16 11.31 3.71
N GLU A 182 12.71 10.18 3.30
CA GLU A 182 13.42 9.26 4.20
C GLU A 182 14.66 9.91 4.82
N MET A 183 15.37 10.75 4.08
CA MET A 183 16.54 11.47 4.60
C MET A 183 16.18 12.62 5.55
N ILE A 184 15.05 13.31 5.33
CA ILE A 184 14.53 14.33 6.26
C ILE A 184 14.12 13.68 7.58
N HIS A 185 13.47 12.53 7.49
CA HIS A 185 13.00 11.75 8.64
C HIS A 185 12.23 12.62 9.64
N PRO A 186 11.13 13.26 9.22
CA PRO A 186 10.54 14.38 9.96
C PRO A 186 9.84 13.99 11.26
N TYR A 187 9.49 12.72 11.47
CA TYR A 187 8.73 12.24 12.61
C TYR A 187 9.60 11.40 13.55
N TYR A 188 9.11 11.17 14.75
CA TYR A 188 9.77 10.28 15.73
C TYR A 188 9.62 8.79 15.36
N ASP A 189 8.51 8.43 14.68
CA ASP A 189 8.20 7.08 14.21
C ASP A 189 7.31 7.14 12.96
N GLY A 190 7.12 6.02 12.24
CA GLY A 190 6.22 5.95 11.09
C GLY A 190 6.71 6.62 9.81
N ASN A 191 7.97 7.10 9.74
CA ASN A 191 8.51 7.77 8.55
C ASN A 191 8.46 6.85 7.32
N GLY A 192 8.99 5.64 7.40
CA GLY A 192 9.01 4.71 6.28
C GLY A 192 7.60 4.40 5.74
N ARG A 193 6.63 4.16 6.63
CA ARG A 193 5.23 3.95 6.24
C ARG A 193 4.63 5.20 5.57
N THR A 194 4.86 6.38 6.13
CA THR A 194 4.41 7.66 5.55
C THR A 194 5.05 7.90 4.17
N GLY A 195 6.36 7.67 4.01
CA GLY A 195 7.08 7.79 2.74
C GLY A 195 6.53 6.85 1.66
N ARG A 196 6.16 5.62 2.03
CA ARG A 196 5.54 4.68 1.07
C ARG A 196 4.13 5.09 0.65
N VAL A 197 3.32 5.66 1.54
CA VAL A 197 2.04 6.29 1.15
C VAL A 197 2.27 7.49 0.24
N LEU A 198 3.27 8.32 0.51
CA LEU A 198 3.63 9.47 -0.32
C LEU A 198 3.97 9.05 -1.77
N ASN A 199 4.61 7.90 -1.98
CA ASN A 199 4.85 7.36 -3.32
C ASN A 199 3.54 7.13 -4.08
N LEU A 200 2.54 6.50 -3.45
CA LEU A 200 1.24 6.23 -4.05
C LEU A 200 0.48 7.53 -4.35
N MET A 201 0.54 8.49 -3.42
CA MET A 201 -0.04 9.83 -3.63
C MET A 201 0.59 10.53 -4.85
N TYR A 202 1.92 10.46 -4.96
CA TYR A 202 2.62 11.10 -6.08
C TYR A 202 2.35 10.42 -7.43
N LEU A 203 2.27 9.09 -7.47
CA LEU A 203 1.88 8.38 -8.70
C LEU A 203 0.47 8.76 -9.17
N LYS A 204 -0.45 9.03 -8.24
CA LYS A 204 -1.77 9.57 -8.56
C LYS A 204 -1.68 11.02 -9.05
N LEU A 205 -0.99 11.89 -8.32
CA LEU A 205 -0.81 13.30 -8.70
C LEU A 205 -0.22 13.47 -10.10
N SER A 206 0.75 12.60 -10.46
CA SER A 206 1.42 12.60 -11.76
C SER A 206 0.68 11.82 -12.86
N ASP A 207 -0.56 11.41 -12.62
CA ASP A 207 -1.39 10.61 -13.54
C ASP A 207 -0.74 9.30 -14.00
N LYS A 208 0.10 8.71 -13.17
CA LYS A 208 0.68 7.39 -13.43
C LYS A 208 -0.22 6.26 -12.95
N LEU A 209 -1.02 6.51 -11.93
CA LEU A 209 -2.06 5.60 -11.44
C LEU A 209 -3.32 6.39 -11.05
N ASP A 210 -4.50 5.85 -11.37
CA ASP A 210 -5.79 6.44 -10.96
C ASP A 210 -6.18 6.05 -9.53
N THR A 211 -5.68 4.89 -9.09
CA THR A 211 -5.94 4.28 -7.77
C THR A 211 -4.65 3.74 -7.16
N PRO A 212 -4.54 3.66 -5.82
CA PRO A 212 -3.30 3.24 -5.14
C PRO A 212 -3.12 1.72 -5.14
N ILE A 213 -2.79 1.16 -6.31
CA ILE A 213 -2.68 -0.29 -6.54
C ILE A 213 -1.26 -0.81 -6.74
N LEU A 214 -0.27 0.05 -6.67
CA LEU A 214 1.12 -0.39 -6.76
C LEU A 214 1.59 -0.93 -5.41
N TYR A 215 1.94 -2.21 -5.39
CA TYR A 215 2.32 -2.95 -4.20
C TYR A 215 3.84 -2.90 -3.99
N LEU A 216 4.39 -1.68 -3.79
CA LEU A 216 5.83 -1.44 -3.67
C LEU A 216 6.49 -2.17 -2.51
N SER A 217 5.78 -2.32 -1.39
CA SER A 217 6.31 -2.96 -0.18
C SER A 217 6.70 -4.42 -0.40
N LYS A 218 6.09 -5.10 -1.38
CA LYS A 218 6.46 -6.47 -1.78
C LYS A 218 7.93 -6.57 -2.20
N TYR A 219 8.37 -5.68 -3.10
CA TYR A 219 9.76 -5.70 -3.56
C TYR A 219 10.73 -5.25 -2.46
N ILE A 220 10.32 -4.23 -1.68
CA ILE A 220 11.16 -3.68 -0.61
C ILE A 220 11.41 -4.74 0.48
N ILE A 221 10.40 -5.50 0.91
CA ILE A 221 10.57 -6.52 1.95
C ILE A 221 11.44 -7.69 1.48
N GLU A 222 11.28 -8.11 0.22
CA GLU A 222 12.10 -9.16 -0.39
C GLU A 222 13.56 -8.73 -0.57
N ASN A 223 13.83 -7.43 -0.75
CA ASN A 223 15.15 -6.85 -0.97
C ASN A 223 15.53 -5.85 0.14
N ARG A 224 15.07 -6.09 1.39
CA ARG A 224 15.16 -5.15 2.51
C ARG A 224 16.57 -4.68 2.80
N ASN A 225 17.55 -5.57 2.76
CA ASN A 225 18.94 -5.23 3.03
C ASN A 225 19.52 -4.30 1.95
N GLU A 226 19.17 -4.52 0.68
CA GLU A 226 19.60 -3.66 -0.43
C GLU A 226 18.96 -2.29 -0.30
N TYR A 227 17.65 -2.21 -0.02
CA TYR A 227 16.92 -0.97 0.18
C TYR A 227 17.58 -0.08 1.24
N TYR A 228 17.81 -0.59 2.44
CA TYR A 228 18.43 0.20 3.50
C TYR A 228 19.89 0.54 3.21
N ASN A 229 20.63 -0.35 2.56
CA ASN A 229 22.01 -0.06 2.16
C ASN A 229 22.07 1.09 1.13
N LEU A 230 21.16 1.12 0.16
CA LEU A 230 21.08 2.19 -0.84
C LEU A 230 20.64 3.52 -0.21
N LEU A 231 19.61 3.51 0.65
CA LEU A 231 19.20 4.70 1.42
C LEU A 231 20.38 5.29 2.19
N ASN A 232 21.12 4.45 2.91
CA ASN A 232 22.24 4.88 3.74
C ASN A 232 23.40 5.46 2.95
N LYS A 233 23.61 4.99 1.72
CA LYS A 233 24.66 5.46 0.83
C LYS A 233 24.25 6.71 0.02
N ALA A 234 22.96 6.87 -0.27
CA ALA A 234 22.47 7.91 -1.18
C ALA A 234 22.88 9.33 -0.74
N GLY A 235 22.93 9.62 0.56
CA GLY A 235 23.41 10.89 1.07
C GLY A 235 24.90 11.18 0.85
N LYS A 236 25.71 10.21 0.38
CA LYS A 236 27.16 10.30 0.32
C LYS A 236 27.70 10.68 -1.06
N SER A 237 26.97 10.39 -2.13
CA SER A 237 27.39 10.73 -3.51
C SER A 237 26.23 10.66 -4.50
N GLU A 238 26.34 11.41 -5.59
CA GLU A 238 25.39 11.35 -6.71
C GLU A 238 25.25 9.96 -7.32
N LYS A 239 26.36 9.22 -7.43
CA LYS A 239 26.36 7.82 -7.91
C LYS A 239 25.39 6.96 -7.10
N ASN A 240 25.41 7.09 -5.79
CA ASN A 240 24.54 6.30 -4.91
C ASN A 240 23.07 6.71 -5.05
N ILE A 241 22.78 7.98 -5.33
CA ILE A 241 21.42 8.45 -5.63
C ILE A 241 20.92 7.79 -6.93
N LEU A 242 21.75 7.71 -7.96
CA LEU A 242 21.41 7.06 -9.22
C LEU A 242 21.17 5.55 -9.03
N GLU A 243 21.97 4.88 -8.21
CA GLU A 243 21.74 3.47 -7.84
C GLU A 243 20.38 3.28 -7.10
N PHE A 244 20.02 4.20 -6.21
CA PHE A 244 18.72 4.20 -5.55
C PHE A 244 17.55 4.40 -6.53
N ILE A 245 17.70 5.31 -7.49
CA ILE A 245 16.70 5.53 -8.56
C ILE A 245 16.49 4.23 -9.35
N ILE A 246 17.57 3.57 -9.77
CA ILE A 246 17.51 2.28 -10.48
C ILE A 246 16.78 1.22 -9.65
N TYR A 247 17.07 1.13 -8.36
CA TYR A 247 16.38 0.22 -7.44
C TYR A 247 14.87 0.49 -7.41
N MET A 248 14.46 1.75 -7.28
CA MET A 248 13.04 2.13 -7.24
C MET A 248 12.33 1.86 -8.58
N LEU A 249 12.99 2.08 -9.72
CA LEU A 249 12.44 1.73 -11.04
C LEU A 249 12.24 0.22 -11.18
N LYS A 250 13.20 -0.59 -10.75
CA LYS A 250 13.04 -2.06 -10.67
C LYS A 250 11.90 -2.47 -9.74
N ALA A 251 11.75 -1.80 -8.59
CA ALA A 251 10.64 -2.05 -7.69
C ALA A 251 9.28 -1.81 -8.39
N ILE A 252 9.14 -0.69 -9.12
CA ILE A 252 7.93 -0.38 -9.88
C ILE A 252 7.66 -1.46 -10.93
N GLU A 253 8.66 -1.85 -11.72
CA GLU A 253 8.51 -2.89 -12.75
C GLU A 253 8.03 -4.22 -12.13
N LYS A 254 8.76 -4.72 -11.13
CA LYS A 254 8.51 -6.04 -10.53
C LYS A 254 7.16 -6.08 -9.83
N THR A 255 6.83 -5.05 -9.06
CA THR A 255 5.56 -5.00 -8.34
C THR A 255 4.37 -4.74 -9.23
N SER A 256 4.53 -4.02 -10.35
CA SER A 256 3.48 -3.90 -11.36
C SER A 256 3.13 -5.27 -11.97
N LYS A 257 4.14 -6.06 -12.35
CA LYS A 257 3.95 -7.42 -12.87
C LYS A 257 3.34 -8.36 -11.84
N TYR A 258 3.81 -8.29 -10.58
CA TYR A 258 3.24 -9.08 -9.49
C TYR A 258 1.75 -8.73 -9.27
N THR A 259 1.44 -7.44 -9.26
CA THR A 259 0.06 -6.98 -9.07
C THR A 259 -0.86 -7.43 -10.22
N LEU A 260 -0.37 -7.43 -11.46
CA LEU A 260 -1.12 -7.99 -12.60
C LEU A 260 -1.45 -9.48 -12.40
N THR A 261 -0.46 -10.28 -12.01
CA THR A 261 -0.68 -11.71 -11.70
C THR A 261 -1.70 -11.88 -10.56
N LEU A 262 -1.66 -11.04 -9.54
CA LEU A 262 -2.63 -11.06 -8.44
C LEU A 262 -4.04 -10.74 -8.93
N ILE A 263 -4.19 -9.76 -9.83
CA ILE A 263 -5.47 -9.40 -10.45
C ILE A 263 -6.02 -10.59 -11.24
N ASP A 264 -5.19 -11.22 -12.08
CA ASP A 264 -5.59 -12.39 -12.89
C ASP A 264 -6.06 -13.53 -11.98
N ASN A 265 -5.33 -13.85 -10.92
CA ASN A 265 -5.70 -14.88 -9.94
C ASN A 265 -7.05 -14.59 -9.26
N ILE A 266 -7.34 -13.32 -8.94
CA ILE A 266 -8.64 -12.93 -8.34
C ILE A 266 -9.76 -13.09 -9.37
N ILE A 267 -9.54 -12.68 -10.62
CA ILE A 267 -10.52 -12.81 -11.70
C ILE A 267 -10.84 -14.29 -11.94
N ASP A 268 -9.82 -15.14 -12.04
CA ASP A 268 -9.98 -16.58 -12.22
C ASP A 268 -10.75 -17.23 -11.06
N ALA A 269 -10.45 -16.83 -9.83
CA ALA A 269 -11.19 -17.29 -8.65
C ALA A 269 -12.66 -16.85 -8.67
N MET A 270 -12.94 -15.62 -9.11
CA MET A 270 -14.31 -15.11 -9.29
C MET A 270 -15.07 -15.93 -10.36
N GLU A 271 -14.48 -16.18 -11.51
CA GLU A 271 -15.14 -16.96 -12.58
C GLU A 271 -15.36 -18.43 -12.17
N ASN A 272 -14.41 -19.06 -11.47
CA ASN A 272 -14.58 -20.40 -10.92
C ASN A 272 -15.70 -20.46 -9.87
N THR A 273 -15.77 -19.46 -9.00
CA THR A 273 -16.84 -19.35 -7.99
C THR A 273 -18.19 -19.12 -8.66
N LYS A 274 -18.26 -18.26 -9.66
CA LYS A 274 -19.47 -18.02 -10.46
C LYS A 274 -19.98 -19.30 -11.14
N LYS A 275 -19.08 -20.08 -11.72
CA LYS A 275 -19.44 -21.39 -12.32
C LYS A 275 -20.02 -22.33 -11.27
N THR A 276 -19.34 -22.46 -10.12
CA THR A 276 -19.82 -23.31 -9.00
C THR A 276 -21.20 -22.86 -8.51
N LEU A 277 -21.41 -21.54 -8.36
CA LEU A 277 -22.71 -20.99 -7.95
C LEU A 277 -23.81 -21.30 -8.95
N LYS A 278 -23.56 -21.13 -10.25
CA LYS A 278 -24.55 -21.41 -11.30
C LYS A 278 -24.89 -22.90 -11.40
N ASP A 279 -23.89 -23.77 -11.25
CA ASP A 279 -24.07 -25.22 -11.40
C ASP A 279 -24.72 -25.84 -10.16
N LYS A 280 -24.28 -25.46 -8.95
CA LYS A 280 -24.70 -26.11 -7.70
C LYS A 280 -25.76 -25.32 -6.91
N LEU A 281 -25.77 -24.00 -7.03
CA LEU A 281 -26.64 -23.10 -6.26
C LEU A 281 -27.36 -22.06 -7.14
N PRO A 282 -28.00 -22.47 -8.27
CA PRO A 282 -28.57 -21.52 -9.22
C PRO A 282 -29.65 -20.60 -8.64
N LYS A 283 -30.34 -21.05 -7.58
CA LYS A 283 -31.40 -20.26 -6.92
C LYS A 283 -30.89 -19.08 -6.10
N ILE A 284 -29.65 -19.13 -5.65
CA ILE A 284 -29.07 -18.04 -4.84
C ILE A 284 -28.03 -17.23 -5.61
N TYR A 285 -27.63 -17.68 -6.80
CA TYR A 285 -26.69 -16.96 -7.63
C TYR A 285 -27.23 -15.57 -8.01
N SER A 286 -26.45 -14.55 -7.73
CA SER A 286 -26.59 -13.21 -8.29
C SER A 286 -25.20 -12.60 -8.48
N LYS A 287 -25.11 -11.59 -9.35
CA LYS A 287 -23.87 -10.82 -9.53
C LYS A 287 -23.46 -10.15 -8.20
N ASP A 288 -24.44 -9.58 -7.52
CA ASP A 288 -24.21 -8.87 -6.24
C ASP A 288 -23.69 -9.81 -5.15
N LEU A 289 -24.20 -11.06 -5.08
CA LEU A 289 -23.67 -12.05 -4.15
C LEU A 289 -22.22 -12.41 -4.49
N LEU A 290 -21.90 -12.64 -5.78
CA LEU A 290 -20.54 -12.97 -6.20
C LEU A 290 -19.57 -11.82 -5.87
N GLU A 291 -19.91 -10.57 -6.20
CA GLU A 291 -19.09 -9.40 -5.89
C GLU A 291 -18.91 -9.23 -4.38
N LEU A 292 -19.97 -9.42 -3.59
CA LEU A 292 -19.89 -9.33 -2.13
C LEU A 292 -18.94 -10.35 -1.53
N LEU A 293 -18.93 -11.58 -2.05
CA LEU A 293 -18.03 -12.64 -1.57
C LEU A 293 -16.54 -12.34 -1.85
N PHE A 294 -16.24 -11.52 -2.85
CA PHE A 294 -14.87 -11.14 -3.19
C PHE A 294 -14.47 -9.74 -2.72
N PHE A 295 -15.44 -8.95 -2.23
CA PHE A 295 -15.16 -7.60 -1.71
C PHE A 295 -14.38 -7.64 -0.40
N GLU A 296 -14.71 -8.59 0.49
CA GLU A 296 -14.04 -8.81 1.76
C GLU A 296 -13.63 -10.29 1.89
N PHE A 297 -12.51 -10.54 2.56
CA PHE A 297 -12.02 -11.90 2.79
C PHE A 297 -12.90 -12.69 3.77
N TYR A 298 -13.54 -11.97 4.66
CA TYR A 298 -14.54 -12.51 5.58
C TYR A 298 -15.87 -11.82 5.39
N THR A 299 -16.93 -12.59 5.56
CA THR A 299 -18.29 -12.06 5.61
C THR A 299 -19.01 -12.57 6.84
N LYS A 300 -20.13 -11.96 7.19
CA LYS A 300 -21.05 -12.39 8.22
C LYS A 300 -22.49 -12.17 7.79
N ASN A 301 -23.43 -12.81 8.53
CA ASN A 301 -24.86 -12.74 8.22
C ASN A 301 -25.35 -11.29 8.00
N GLU A 302 -24.92 -10.36 8.85
CA GLU A 302 -25.29 -8.95 8.75
C GLU A 302 -24.89 -8.33 7.41
N TYR A 303 -23.69 -8.61 6.91
CA TYR A 303 -23.19 -8.04 5.64
C TYR A 303 -23.98 -8.57 4.45
N ILE A 304 -24.22 -9.89 4.38
CA ILE A 304 -25.04 -10.51 3.34
C ILE A 304 -26.47 -9.92 3.36
N ARG A 305 -27.06 -9.85 4.56
CA ARG A 305 -28.42 -9.32 4.74
C ARG A 305 -28.53 -7.89 4.26
N THR A 306 -27.61 -7.02 4.68
CA THR A 306 -27.66 -5.59 4.39
C THR A 306 -27.41 -5.32 2.91
N LYS A 307 -26.39 -5.96 2.33
CA LYS A 307 -26.00 -5.73 0.93
C LYS A 307 -26.98 -6.30 -0.07
N LEU A 308 -27.57 -7.47 0.21
CA LEU A 308 -28.56 -8.10 -0.67
C LEU A 308 -30.02 -7.74 -0.32
N ASN A 309 -30.24 -6.97 0.73
CA ASN A 309 -31.58 -6.59 1.23
C ASN A 309 -32.50 -7.82 1.46
N ILE A 310 -31.99 -8.84 2.14
CA ILE A 310 -32.70 -10.09 2.43
C ILE A 310 -32.90 -10.29 3.93
N SER A 311 -33.80 -11.23 4.30
CA SER A 311 -34.04 -11.57 5.70
C SER A 311 -32.82 -12.23 6.36
N ARG A 312 -32.75 -12.16 7.71
CA ARG A 312 -31.71 -12.86 8.48
C ARG A 312 -31.69 -14.36 8.24
N GLN A 313 -32.87 -14.96 8.11
CA GLN A 313 -33.03 -16.40 7.87
C GLN A 313 -32.51 -16.77 6.48
N THR A 314 -32.84 -15.98 5.45
CA THR A 314 -32.38 -16.17 4.08
C THR A 314 -30.85 -16.05 4.01
N ALA A 315 -30.27 -15.01 4.63
CA ALA A 315 -28.81 -14.85 4.68
C ALA A 315 -28.10 -16.03 5.37
N THR A 316 -28.67 -16.57 6.47
CA THR A 316 -28.14 -17.76 7.12
C THR A 316 -28.20 -18.97 6.20
N SER A 317 -29.31 -19.16 5.47
CA SER A 317 -29.44 -20.24 4.50
C SER A 317 -28.41 -20.14 3.37
N TYR A 318 -28.18 -18.92 2.84
CA TYR A 318 -27.18 -18.68 1.79
C TYR A 318 -25.76 -19.04 2.30
N LEU A 319 -25.38 -18.57 3.48
CA LEU A 319 -24.07 -18.83 4.06
C LEU A 319 -23.80 -20.31 4.27
N LYS A 320 -24.80 -21.08 4.75
CA LYS A 320 -24.68 -22.53 4.91
C LYS A 320 -24.50 -23.24 3.57
N GLN A 321 -25.31 -22.89 2.55
CA GLN A 321 -25.19 -23.47 1.23
C GLN A 321 -23.82 -23.18 0.59
N LEU A 322 -23.29 -21.95 0.77
CA LEU A 322 -21.97 -21.57 0.29
C LEU A 322 -20.84 -22.36 0.98
N GLU A 323 -21.01 -22.67 2.26
CA GLU A 323 -20.08 -23.49 3.02
C GLU A 323 -20.15 -24.96 2.57
N GLU A 324 -21.35 -25.53 2.38
CA GLU A 324 -21.57 -26.91 1.91
C GLU A 324 -20.91 -27.18 0.55
N VAL A 325 -20.87 -26.19 -0.35
CA VAL A 325 -20.20 -26.32 -1.67
C VAL A 325 -18.73 -25.93 -1.65
N GLY A 326 -18.18 -25.56 -0.49
CA GLY A 326 -16.75 -25.27 -0.29
C GLY A 326 -16.28 -23.90 -0.80
N ILE A 327 -17.19 -22.93 -0.99
CA ILE A 327 -16.84 -21.54 -1.30
C ILE A 327 -16.39 -20.80 -0.06
N LEU A 328 -17.07 -21.04 1.06
CA LEU A 328 -16.79 -20.45 2.35
C LEU A 328 -16.39 -21.52 3.38
N SER A 329 -15.69 -21.08 4.42
CA SER A 329 -15.52 -21.87 5.66
C SER A 329 -15.90 -20.99 6.85
N SER A 330 -16.64 -21.56 7.81
CA SER A 330 -17.07 -20.80 8.98
C SER A 330 -16.14 -20.98 10.18
N GLU A 331 -16.06 -19.94 11.00
CA GLU A 331 -15.39 -19.94 12.31
C GLU A 331 -16.30 -19.22 13.32
N LYS A 332 -16.45 -19.80 14.51
CA LYS A 332 -17.20 -19.17 15.58
C LYS A 332 -16.26 -18.38 16.48
N ILE A 333 -16.46 -17.08 16.59
CA ILE A 333 -15.69 -16.19 17.45
C ILE A 333 -16.64 -15.51 18.44
N GLY A 334 -16.54 -15.89 19.69
CA GLY A 334 -17.45 -15.43 20.73
C GLY A 334 -18.92 -15.78 20.41
N LYS A 335 -19.76 -14.76 20.20
CA LYS A 335 -21.17 -14.90 19.83
C LYS A 335 -21.43 -14.83 18.33
N GLU A 336 -20.43 -14.46 17.51
CA GLU A 336 -20.56 -14.31 16.07
C GLU A 336 -20.04 -15.53 15.31
N ILE A 337 -20.61 -15.79 14.14
CA ILE A 337 -20.07 -16.72 13.14
C ILE A 337 -19.61 -15.87 11.97
N ILE A 338 -18.33 -15.97 11.64
CA ILE A 338 -17.72 -15.34 10.49
C ILE A 338 -17.44 -16.40 9.42
N TYR A 339 -17.46 -16.00 8.17
CA TYR A 339 -17.29 -16.88 7.02
C TYR A 339 -16.15 -16.37 6.15
N LYS A 340 -15.15 -17.21 5.93
CA LYS A 340 -13.93 -16.95 5.18
C LYS A 340 -14.10 -17.37 3.73
N ASN A 341 -13.79 -16.49 2.77
CA ASN A 341 -13.69 -16.88 1.37
C ASN A 341 -12.39 -17.67 1.14
N ILE A 342 -12.52 -18.97 0.90
CA ILE A 342 -11.39 -19.90 0.83
C ILE A 342 -10.44 -19.53 -0.32
N SER A 343 -10.98 -19.21 -1.51
CA SER A 343 -10.18 -18.89 -2.69
C SER A 343 -9.44 -17.56 -2.54
N LEU A 344 -10.15 -16.53 -2.08
CA LEU A 344 -9.57 -15.20 -1.91
C LEU A 344 -8.47 -15.20 -0.83
N PHE A 345 -8.68 -15.94 0.25
CA PHE A 345 -7.70 -16.07 1.32
C PHE A 345 -6.41 -16.75 0.86
N LYS A 346 -6.51 -17.84 0.07
CA LYS A 346 -5.34 -18.48 -0.54
C LYS A 346 -4.53 -17.53 -1.43
N ILE A 347 -5.22 -16.67 -2.19
CA ILE A 347 -4.57 -15.66 -3.04
C ILE A 347 -3.85 -14.59 -2.20
N ALA A 348 -4.40 -14.25 -1.04
CA ALA A 348 -3.76 -13.27 -0.15
C ALA A 348 -2.51 -13.83 0.55
N GLU A 349 -2.51 -15.12 0.91
CA GLU A 349 -1.40 -15.77 1.61
C GLU A 349 -0.20 -16.07 0.68
N ASN A 350 -0.42 -16.20 -0.62
CA ASN A 350 0.61 -16.40 -1.64
C ASN A 350 1.09 -15.06 -2.23
#